data_f1a3ad47f32b34988423da60e8a286e5
#
_entry.id   f1a3ad47f32b34988423da60e8a286e5
#
_cell.length_a   1.000
_cell.length_b   1.000
_cell.length_c   1.000
_cell.angle_alpha   90.00
_cell.angle_beta   90.00
_cell.angle_gamma   90.00
#
_symmetry.space_group_name_H-M   'P 1'
#
loop_
_entity.id
_entity.type
_entity.pdbx_description
1 polymer ?
#
loop_
_entity_poly.entity_id
_entity_poly.type
_entity_poly.pdbx_seq_one_letter_code
_entity_poly.pdbx_strand_id
1 'polypeptide(L)'
;MRTGLLRFDGARERDPAIAAWMKDHGGELGDLARHWFAVMRTRGDEVRELLHDGCPTACLGDAPFGYVNVFTAHVNVGFFHGAALPDPSRLLQGSGKFMRHVKLRPGTSTDAAALAALIEAAYADIQDRVLNG
;
A
#
# COMPACT_ATOMS: atom_id res chain seq x y z
N MET A 1 -9.20 -8.60 23.84
CA MET A 1 -8.30 -9.23 22.87
C MET A 1 -8.77 -8.93 21.44
N ARG A 2 -7.88 -8.49 20.63
CA ARG A 2 -8.20 -8.21 19.23
C ARG A 2 -7.99 -9.48 18.41
N THR A 3 -9.05 -9.97 17.78
CA THR A 3 -8.96 -11.09 16.85
C THR A 3 -9.20 -10.60 15.45
N GLY A 4 -8.73 -11.32 14.45
CA GLY A 4 -9.02 -11.02 13.06
C GLY A 4 -8.13 -9.96 12.43
N LEU A 5 -6.98 -9.61 13.05
CA LEU A 5 -6.00 -8.81 12.33
C LEU A 5 -5.52 -9.59 11.11
N LEU A 6 -5.67 -8.98 9.95
CA LEU A 6 -5.26 -9.60 8.68
C LEU A 6 -3.74 -9.82 8.69
N ARG A 7 -3.33 -11.05 8.34
CA ARG A 7 -1.92 -11.42 8.25
C ARG A 7 -1.69 -12.26 7.01
N PHE A 8 -0.55 -12.07 6.36
CA PHE A 8 -0.19 -12.81 5.16
C PHE A 8 1.09 -13.58 5.40
N ASP A 9 1.03 -14.90 5.31
CA ASP A 9 2.21 -15.73 5.36
C ASP A 9 3.10 -15.44 4.15
N GLY A 10 4.41 -15.48 4.35
CA GLY A 10 5.35 -15.33 3.26
C GLY A 10 5.89 -13.91 3.08
N ALA A 11 5.46 -12.94 3.89
CA ALA A 11 6.09 -11.62 3.87
C ALA A 11 7.55 -11.73 4.28
N ARG A 12 8.44 -11.12 3.50
CA ARG A 12 9.89 -11.21 3.70
C ARG A 12 10.55 -9.87 3.43
N GLU A 13 11.81 -9.76 3.77
CA GLU A 13 12.55 -8.52 3.58
C GLU A 13 12.56 -8.09 2.11
N ARG A 14 12.79 -9.04 1.20
CA ARG A 14 12.71 -8.83 -0.25
C ARG A 14 12.04 -10.04 -0.89
N ASP A 15 11.04 -9.78 -1.70
CA ASP A 15 10.35 -10.81 -2.47
C ASP A 15 10.77 -10.69 -3.94
N PRO A 16 11.47 -11.69 -4.49
CA PRO A 16 11.89 -11.66 -5.90
C PRO A 16 10.73 -11.50 -6.87
N ALA A 17 9.53 -11.95 -6.50
CA ALA A 17 8.35 -11.81 -7.33
C ALA A 17 7.97 -10.36 -7.53
N ILE A 18 8.27 -9.47 -6.58
CA ILE A 18 8.00 -8.04 -6.72
C ILE A 18 8.95 -7.40 -7.73
N ALA A 19 10.24 -7.76 -7.69
CA ALA A 19 11.19 -7.26 -8.69
C ALA A 19 10.77 -7.68 -10.09
N ALA A 20 10.32 -8.92 -10.26
CA ALA A 20 9.80 -9.42 -11.53
C ALA A 20 8.54 -8.67 -11.95
N TRP A 21 7.63 -8.44 -11.01
CA TRP A 21 6.39 -7.67 -11.27
C TRP A 21 6.72 -6.26 -11.76
N MET A 22 7.67 -5.59 -11.10
CA MET A 22 8.08 -4.24 -11.49
C MET A 22 8.69 -4.20 -12.88
N LYS A 23 9.46 -5.22 -13.23
CA LYS A 23 10.05 -5.36 -14.57
C LYS A 23 8.97 -5.55 -15.63
N ASP A 24 7.91 -6.28 -15.32
CA ASP A 24 6.82 -6.58 -16.25
C ASP A 24 5.84 -5.41 -16.39
N HIS A 25 5.90 -4.44 -15.51
CA HIS A 25 5.02 -3.26 -15.52
C HIS A 25 5.86 -2.00 -15.73
N GLY A 26 6.20 -1.73 -17.00
CA GLY A 26 6.99 -0.55 -17.35
C GLY A 26 6.15 0.68 -17.63
N GLY A 27 6.80 1.72 -18.18
CA GLY A 27 6.16 2.95 -18.56
C GLY A 27 5.74 3.82 -17.37
N GLU A 28 4.92 4.81 -17.67
CA GLU A 28 4.47 5.80 -16.68
C GLU A 28 3.72 5.19 -15.53
N LEU A 29 2.83 4.23 -15.81
CA LEU A 29 2.05 3.56 -14.75
C LEU A 29 2.98 2.74 -13.84
N GLY A 30 3.92 2.01 -14.43
CA GLY A 30 4.90 1.25 -13.66
C GLY A 30 5.78 2.15 -12.81
N ASP A 31 6.16 3.31 -13.33
CA ASP A 31 6.97 4.30 -12.58
C ASP A 31 6.21 4.83 -11.36
N LEU A 32 4.92 5.12 -11.52
CA LEU A 32 4.07 5.52 -10.40
C LEU A 32 3.98 4.41 -9.34
N ALA A 33 3.76 3.19 -9.77
CA ALA A 33 3.68 2.05 -8.85
C ALA A 33 4.98 1.85 -8.08
N ARG A 34 6.12 1.90 -8.78
CA ARG A 34 7.44 1.78 -8.14
C ARG A 34 7.68 2.89 -7.11
N HIS A 35 7.36 4.13 -7.49
CA HIS A 35 7.57 5.27 -6.60
C HIS A 35 6.79 5.10 -5.29
N TRP A 36 5.50 4.84 -5.39
CA TRP A 36 4.66 4.79 -4.20
C TRP A 36 4.89 3.54 -3.36
N PHE A 37 5.23 2.42 -4.01
CA PHE A 37 5.63 1.24 -3.25
C PHE A 37 6.93 1.50 -2.47
N ALA A 38 7.89 2.19 -3.08
CA ALA A 38 9.12 2.58 -2.39
C ALA A 38 8.85 3.48 -1.18
N VAL A 39 7.88 4.38 -1.29
CA VAL A 39 7.46 5.22 -0.15
C VAL A 39 6.96 4.34 1.01
N MET A 40 6.15 3.33 0.71
CA MET A 40 5.69 2.37 1.73
C MET A 40 6.85 1.61 2.36
N ARG A 41 7.78 1.11 1.52
CA ARG A 41 8.90 0.28 1.97
C ARG A 41 9.87 1.03 2.86
N THR A 42 9.96 2.33 2.72
CA THR A 42 10.93 3.15 3.46
C THR A 42 10.35 3.76 4.73
N ARG A 43 9.17 3.33 5.16
CA ARG A 43 8.59 3.84 6.40
C ARG A 43 9.34 3.37 7.64
N GLY A 44 9.85 2.13 7.62
CA GLY A 44 10.64 1.59 8.73
C GLY A 44 11.45 0.40 8.26
N ASP A 45 12.49 0.06 9.02
CA ASP A 45 13.40 -1.03 8.69
C ASP A 45 12.72 -2.40 8.78
N GLU A 46 11.66 -2.50 9.56
CA GLU A 46 10.91 -3.75 9.76
C GLU A 46 9.81 -3.97 8.70
N VAL A 47 9.65 -3.06 7.74
CA VAL A 47 8.68 -3.25 6.66
C VAL A 47 9.15 -4.40 5.77
N ARG A 48 8.24 -5.33 5.53
CA ARG A 48 8.46 -6.49 4.68
C ARG A 48 7.54 -6.44 3.49
N GLU A 49 7.74 -7.34 2.56
CA GLU A 49 6.99 -7.33 1.31
C GLU A 49 6.63 -8.73 0.84
N LEU A 50 5.56 -8.82 0.06
CA LEU A 50 5.22 -10.02 -0.69
C LEU A 50 4.34 -9.63 -1.87
N LEU A 51 4.29 -10.51 -2.88
CA LEU A 51 3.31 -10.38 -3.95
C LEU A 51 2.04 -11.10 -3.50
N HIS A 52 0.95 -10.37 -3.31
CA HIS A 52 -0.33 -10.92 -2.86
C HIS A 52 -1.42 -10.54 -3.84
N ASP A 53 -2.17 -11.53 -4.32
CA ASP A 53 -3.21 -11.34 -5.35
C ASP A 53 -2.69 -10.57 -6.56
N GLY A 54 -1.44 -10.84 -6.95
CA GLY A 54 -0.81 -10.16 -8.07
C GLY A 54 -0.37 -8.73 -7.80
N CYS A 55 -0.38 -8.27 -6.54
CA CYS A 55 -0.03 -6.89 -6.18
C CYS A 55 1.16 -6.84 -5.23
N PRO A 56 2.14 -5.97 -5.50
CA PRO A 56 3.17 -5.66 -4.51
C PRO A 56 2.53 -5.13 -3.23
N THR A 57 2.81 -5.79 -2.12
CA THR A 57 2.16 -5.52 -0.83
C THR A 57 3.22 -5.27 0.24
N ALA A 58 3.03 -4.21 1.02
CA ALA A 58 3.90 -3.84 2.13
C ALA A 58 3.24 -4.23 3.45
N CYS A 59 4.04 -4.84 4.33
CA CYS A 59 3.59 -5.36 5.61
C CYS A 59 4.49 -4.91 6.75
N LEU A 60 3.91 -4.76 7.94
CA LEU A 60 4.68 -4.72 9.17
C LEU A 60 4.71 -6.15 9.71
N GLY A 61 5.90 -6.78 9.69
CA GLY A 61 5.95 -8.22 9.88
C GLY A 61 5.13 -8.92 8.81
N ASP A 62 4.08 -9.62 9.19
CA ASP A 62 3.14 -10.28 8.28
C ASP A 62 1.79 -9.54 8.15
N ALA A 63 1.65 -8.38 8.78
CA ALA A 63 0.41 -7.60 8.76
C ALA A 63 0.45 -6.57 7.64
N PRO A 64 -0.35 -6.74 6.57
CA PRO A 64 -0.31 -5.83 5.44
C PRO A 64 -0.92 -4.47 5.78
N PHE A 65 -0.34 -3.39 5.23
CA PHE A 65 -0.91 -2.06 5.41
C PHE A 65 -1.10 -1.31 4.09
N GLY A 66 -0.38 -1.68 3.04
CA GLY A 66 -0.52 -1.00 1.76
C GLY A 66 -0.12 -1.86 0.58
N TYR A 67 -0.62 -1.51 -0.60
CA TYR A 67 -0.27 -2.20 -1.84
C TYR A 67 -0.33 -1.21 -3.01
N VAL A 68 0.24 -1.62 -4.13
CA VAL A 68 0.07 -0.91 -5.41
C VAL A 68 -0.43 -1.90 -6.46
N ASN A 69 -1.22 -1.41 -7.41
CA ASN A 69 -1.63 -2.21 -8.56
C ASN A 69 -1.74 -1.32 -9.79
N VAL A 70 -1.45 -1.89 -10.96
CA VAL A 70 -1.49 -1.19 -12.25
C VAL A 70 -2.67 -1.72 -13.06
N PHE A 71 -3.48 -0.81 -13.54
CA PHE A 71 -4.60 -1.09 -14.45
C PHE A 71 -4.27 -0.52 -15.83
N THR A 72 -5.22 -0.55 -16.76
CA THR A 72 -4.97 -0.10 -18.13
C THR A 72 -4.60 1.39 -18.21
N ALA A 73 -5.24 2.23 -17.39
CA ALA A 73 -5.09 3.68 -17.47
C ALA A 73 -4.82 4.36 -16.14
N HIS A 74 -4.61 3.59 -15.08
CA HIS A 74 -4.36 4.16 -13.75
C HIS A 74 -3.63 3.19 -12.84
N VAL A 75 -3.14 3.71 -11.74
CA VAL A 75 -2.53 2.95 -10.66
C VAL A 75 -3.38 3.15 -9.40
N ASN A 76 -3.62 2.08 -8.67
CA ASN A 76 -4.19 2.18 -7.33
C ASN A 76 -3.07 2.08 -6.29
N VAL A 77 -3.08 3.02 -5.35
CA VAL A 77 -2.31 2.92 -4.10
C VAL A 77 -3.34 2.56 -3.03
N GLY A 78 -3.25 1.34 -2.52
CA GLY A 78 -4.31 0.79 -1.68
C GLY A 78 -3.90 0.63 -0.23
N PHE A 79 -4.91 0.63 0.65
CA PHE A 79 -4.73 0.53 2.10
C PHE A 79 -5.70 -0.51 2.65
N PHE A 80 -5.16 -1.54 3.29
CA PHE A 80 -5.96 -2.65 3.82
C PHE A 80 -6.91 -2.20 4.93
N HIS A 81 -6.52 -1.18 5.69
CA HIS A 81 -7.35 -0.60 6.74
C HIS A 81 -7.71 0.86 6.42
N GLY A 82 -7.90 1.14 5.14
CA GLY A 82 -8.10 2.50 4.64
C GLY A 82 -9.31 3.21 5.22
N ALA A 83 -10.38 2.45 5.56
CA ALA A 83 -11.58 3.03 6.14
C ALA A 83 -11.34 3.72 7.49
N ALA A 84 -10.26 3.34 8.19
CA ALA A 84 -9.91 3.91 9.49
C ALA A 84 -8.97 5.10 9.41
N LEU A 85 -8.47 5.44 8.20
CA LEU A 85 -7.47 6.48 8.04
C LEU A 85 -8.10 7.87 7.96
N PRO A 86 -7.44 8.90 8.54
CA PRO A 86 -7.85 10.28 8.30
C PRO A 86 -7.58 10.63 6.84
N ASP A 87 -8.54 11.28 6.20
CA ASP A 87 -8.45 11.63 4.78
C ASP A 87 -8.96 13.06 4.58
N PRO A 88 -8.24 14.06 5.11
CA PRO A 88 -8.71 15.45 5.03
C PRO A 88 -8.77 15.98 3.61
N SER A 89 -7.95 15.46 2.70
CA SER A 89 -7.91 15.86 1.30
C SER A 89 -8.87 15.06 0.41
N ARG A 90 -9.61 14.13 1.00
CA ARG A 90 -10.62 13.30 0.29
C ARG A 90 -10.06 12.57 -0.91
N LEU A 91 -8.90 11.93 -0.73
CA LEU A 91 -8.26 11.15 -1.78
C LEU A 91 -8.77 9.71 -1.84
N LEU A 92 -9.22 9.17 -0.71
CA LEU A 92 -9.58 7.75 -0.61
C LEU A 92 -10.89 7.44 -1.32
N GLN A 93 -10.89 6.36 -2.08
CA GLN A 93 -12.04 5.84 -2.79
C GLN A 93 -12.32 4.41 -2.34
N GLY A 94 -13.53 3.95 -2.54
CA GLY A 94 -13.96 2.61 -2.21
C GLY A 94 -15.10 2.62 -1.22
N SER A 95 -15.81 1.48 -1.15
CA SER A 95 -16.98 1.33 -0.30
C SER A 95 -16.95 0.06 0.54
N GLY A 96 -15.85 -0.68 0.50
CA GLY A 96 -15.69 -1.89 1.30
C GLY A 96 -15.66 -1.57 2.79
N LYS A 97 -15.79 -2.61 3.60
CA LYS A 97 -15.81 -2.45 5.05
C LYS A 97 -14.48 -1.91 5.59
N PHE A 98 -13.37 -2.30 4.99
CA PHE A 98 -12.03 -1.97 5.49
C PHE A 98 -11.14 -1.27 4.46
N MET A 99 -11.16 -1.72 3.23
CA MET A 99 -10.19 -1.29 2.21
C MET A 99 -10.58 0.01 1.55
N ARG A 100 -9.58 0.84 1.26
CA ARG A 100 -9.70 2.06 0.44
C ARG A 100 -8.49 2.16 -0.46
N HIS A 101 -8.59 2.97 -1.50
CA HIS A 101 -7.47 3.22 -2.40
C HIS A 101 -7.49 4.64 -2.92
N VAL A 102 -6.33 5.09 -3.38
CA VAL A 102 -6.17 6.35 -4.12
C VAL A 102 -5.88 5.98 -5.56
N LYS A 103 -6.63 6.56 -6.49
CA LYS A 103 -6.46 6.32 -7.93
C LYS A 103 -5.55 7.40 -8.52
N LEU A 104 -4.48 6.97 -9.18
CA LEU A 104 -3.53 7.86 -9.83
C LEU A 104 -3.62 7.68 -11.35
N ARG A 105 -3.80 8.78 -12.07
CA ARG A 105 -3.82 8.79 -13.53
C ARG A 105 -2.67 9.63 -14.06
N PRO A 106 -1.92 9.14 -15.05
CA PRO A 106 -0.89 9.95 -15.71
C PRO A 106 -1.52 11.22 -16.27
N GLY A 107 -0.82 12.34 -16.11
CA GLY A 107 -1.31 13.63 -16.61
C GLY A 107 -2.33 14.31 -15.73
N THR A 108 -2.81 13.65 -14.68
CA THR A 108 -3.71 14.25 -13.69
C THR A 108 -2.93 14.56 -12.44
N SER A 109 -3.04 15.79 -11.98
CA SER A 109 -2.36 16.22 -10.76
C SER A 109 -2.95 15.50 -9.54
N THR A 110 -2.08 14.93 -8.72
CA THR A 110 -2.45 14.32 -7.43
C THR A 110 -1.67 15.05 -6.34
N ASP A 111 -2.32 15.28 -5.22
CA ASP A 111 -1.65 15.86 -4.04
C ASP A 111 -0.70 14.81 -3.44
N ALA A 112 0.56 14.86 -3.86
CA ALA A 112 1.57 13.91 -3.43
C ALA A 112 1.84 13.99 -1.92
N ALA A 113 1.79 15.17 -1.35
CA ALA A 113 1.98 15.34 0.09
C ALA A 113 0.83 14.70 0.88
N ALA A 114 -0.41 14.85 0.40
CA ALA A 114 -1.56 14.21 1.04
C ALA A 114 -1.49 12.69 0.93
N LEU A 115 -1.05 12.16 -0.21
CA LEU A 115 -0.89 10.70 -0.37
C LEU A 115 0.22 10.17 0.52
N ALA A 116 1.35 10.87 0.61
CA ALA A 116 2.43 10.49 1.52
C ALA A 116 1.95 10.49 2.97
N ALA A 117 1.12 11.47 3.35
CA ALA A 117 0.54 11.53 4.69
C ALA A 117 -0.38 10.34 4.98
N LEU A 118 -1.14 9.88 3.98
CA LEU A 118 -1.96 8.66 4.12
C LEU A 118 -1.09 7.43 4.35
N ILE A 119 0.03 7.31 3.64
CA ILE A 119 0.95 6.18 3.83
C ILE A 119 1.56 6.22 5.24
N GLU A 120 1.95 7.40 5.71
CA GLU A 120 2.44 7.58 7.07
C GLU A 120 1.38 7.16 8.10
N ALA A 121 0.14 7.60 7.90
CA ALA A 121 -0.96 7.26 8.79
C ALA A 121 -1.24 5.76 8.77
N ALA A 122 -1.17 5.13 7.59
CA ALA A 122 -1.38 3.68 7.46
C ALA A 122 -0.28 2.90 8.19
N TYR A 123 0.95 3.37 8.11
CA TYR A 123 2.07 2.75 8.82
C TYR A 123 1.90 2.88 10.34
N ALA A 124 1.56 4.08 10.83
CA ALA A 124 1.29 4.29 12.25
C ALA A 124 0.12 3.43 12.73
N ASP A 125 -0.93 3.33 11.93
CA ASP A 125 -2.11 2.52 12.25
C ASP A 125 -1.75 1.03 12.36
N ILE A 126 -0.96 0.50 11.41
CA ILE A 126 -0.59 -0.92 11.48
C ILE A 126 0.35 -1.20 12.66
N GLN A 127 1.23 -0.25 13.01
CA GLN A 127 2.05 -0.39 14.21
C GLN A 127 1.19 -0.52 15.46
N ASP A 128 0.16 0.31 15.56
CA ASP A 128 -0.77 0.26 16.68
C ASP A 128 -1.55 -1.07 16.72
N ARG A 129 -2.05 -1.52 15.58
CA ARG A 129 -2.81 -2.78 15.49
C ARG A 129 -1.97 -3.99 15.85
N VAL A 130 -0.73 -4.03 15.40
CA VAL A 130 0.19 -5.14 15.73
C VAL A 130 0.54 -5.11 17.21
N LEU A 131 0.83 -3.93 17.75
CA LEU A 131 1.20 -3.78 19.17
C LEU A 131 0.04 -4.12 20.10
N ASN A 132 -1.17 -3.74 19.74
CA ASN A 132 -2.36 -3.88 20.59
C ASN A 132 -3.28 -5.04 20.16
N GLY A 133 -2.86 -5.77 19.15
CA GLY A 133 -3.59 -6.93 18.65
C GLY A 133 -3.13 -8.22 19.26
#